data_81577313a6abfb8fa117927877e6879e
#
_entry.id   81577313a6abfb8fa117927877e6879e
#
_cell.length_a   1.000
_cell.length_b   1.000
_cell.length_c   1.000
_cell.angle_alpha   90.00
_cell.angle_beta   90.00
_cell.angle_gamma   90.00
#
_symmetry.space_group_name_H-M   'P 1'
#
loop_
_entity.id
_entity.type
_entity.pdbx_description
1 polymer ?
#
loop_
_entity_poly.entity_id
_entity_poly.type
_entity_poly.pdbx_seq_one_letter_code
_entity_poly.pdbx_strand_id
1 'polypeptide(L)'
;VDHTGCGRWLREAFHAETYLSQRDDRFWAEEPIKRDRPETWKDYDIDVYVGDGDVIALGDKRLLVYETPGHTPGGLSYIFNVTENGVSHQAALWGGSAPPMSRHGTIQYLRSLEHFMEQAERQNVEVALSNHTALDNGLERIAYARKRMRYMPNIYLIGQKGFRAYCQLFRTWCYDSLEQLDDR
;
A
#
# COMPACT_ATOMS: atom_id res chain seq x y z
N VAL A 1 -1.88 -9.31 -9.35
CA VAL A 1 -0.95 -10.36 -9.80
C VAL A 1 0.46 -10.06 -9.32
N ASP A 2 0.97 -8.88 -9.56
CA ASP A 2 2.33 -8.44 -9.22
C ASP A 2 2.59 -8.29 -7.71
N HIS A 3 1.55 -8.28 -6.87
CA HIS A 3 1.67 -8.21 -5.41
C HIS A 3 1.49 -9.57 -4.70
N THR A 4 1.08 -10.60 -5.40
CA THR A 4 0.74 -11.91 -4.80
C THR A 4 1.55 -13.08 -5.34
N GLY A 5 2.34 -12.89 -6.40
CA GLY A 5 3.04 -13.96 -7.10
C GLY A 5 4.01 -14.79 -6.26
N CYS A 6 4.55 -14.24 -5.16
CA CYS A 6 5.45 -14.96 -4.25
C CYS A 6 4.74 -15.58 -3.04
N GLY A 7 3.43 -15.42 -2.89
CA GLY A 7 2.71 -15.80 -1.68
C GLY A 7 2.84 -17.28 -1.33
N ARG A 8 2.61 -18.17 -2.29
CA ARG A 8 2.78 -19.61 -2.10
C ARG A 8 4.19 -19.96 -1.62
N TRP A 9 5.21 -19.45 -2.30
CA TRP A 9 6.60 -19.73 -1.95
C TRP A 9 6.94 -19.24 -0.53
N LEU A 10 6.46 -18.07 -0.13
CA LEU A 10 6.66 -17.54 1.23
C LEU A 10 5.98 -18.43 2.29
N ARG A 11 4.75 -18.89 2.02
CA ARG A 11 4.05 -19.80 2.92
C ARG A 11 4.83 -21.12 3.10
N GLU A 12 5.24 -21.74 2.01
CA GLU A 12 5.91 -23.04 2.02
C GLU A 12 7.32 -22.96 2.63
N ALA A 13 8.10 -21.93 2.28
CA ALA A 13 9.50 -21.79 2.72
C ALA A 13 9.64 -21.30 4.17
N PHE A 14 8.71 -20.47 4.65
CA PHE A 14 8.83 -19.78 5.94
C PHE A 14 7.66 -20.03 6.89
N HIS A 15 6.68 -20.83 6.49
CA HIS A 15 5.42 -21.05 7.24
C HIS A 15 4.74 -19.71 7.58
N ALA A 16 4.80 -18.76 6.62
CA ALA A 16 4.25 -17.43 6.79
C ALA A 16 2.72 -17.48 6.74
N GLU A 17 2.07 -16.82 7.69
CA GLU A 17 0.63 -16.56 7.62
C GLU A 17 0.33 -15.51 6.55
N THR A 18 -0.80 -15.70 5.86
CA THR A 18 -1.26 -14.79 4.81
C THR A 18 -2.47 -14.01 5.28
N TYR A 19 -2.41 -12.70 5.04
CA TYR A 19 -3.44 -11.75 5.42
C TYR A 19 -3.98 -11.05 4.15
N LEU A 20 -5.29 -10.92 4.05
CA LEU A 20 -5.95 -10.23 2.95
C LEU A 20 -7.32 -9.69 3.42
N SER A 21 -7.88 -8.72 2.71
CA SER A 21 -9.29 -8.40 2.89
C SER A 21 -10.19 -9.48 2.25
N GLN A 22 -11.33 -9.78 2.89
CA GLN A 22 -12.28 -10.74 2.33
C GLN A 22 -12.86 -10.28 0.99
N ARG A 23 -12.94 -8.95 0.76
CA ARG A 23 -13.40 -8.39 -0.50
C ARG A 23 -12.44 -8.66 -1.64
N ASP A 24 -11.14 -8.51 -1.41
CA ASP A 24 -10.14 -8.79 -2.43
C ASP A 24 -9.98 -10.28 -2.68
N ASP A 25 -10.14 -11.13 -1.67
CA ASP A 25 -10.15 -12.57 -1.89
C ASP A 25 -11.30 -13.02 -2.80
N ARG A 26 -12.51 -12.50 -2.58
CA ARG A 26 -13.66 -12.72 -3.47
C ARG A 26 -13.43 -12.14 -4.87
N PHE A 27 -12.97 -10.91 -4.96
CA PHE A 27 -12.64 -10.26 -6.23
C PHE A 27 -11.65 -11.12 -7.04
N TRP A 28 -10.61 -11.63 -6.39
CA TRP A 28 -9.64 -12.51 -7.02
C TRP A 28 -10.24 -13.83 -7.49
N ALA A 29 -11.16 -14.41 -6.73
CA ALA A 29 -11.83 -15.64 -7.11
C ALA A 29 -12.73 -15.47 -8.34
N GLU A 30 -13.33 -14.30 -8.51
CA GLU A 30 -14.31 -13.97 -9.56
C GLU A 30 -13.66 -13.33 -10.81
N GLU A 31 -12.42 -12.84 -10.73
CA GLU A 31 -11.76 -12.09 -11.79
C GLU A 31 -11.52 -12.93 -13.06
N PRO A 32 -12.07 -12.51 -14.22
CA PRO A 32 -11.96 -13.28 -15.47
C PRO A 32 -10.52 -13.49 -15.96
N ILE A 33 -9.61 -12.56 -15.68
CA ILE A 33 -8.19 -12.63 -16.09
C ILE A 33 -7.46 -13.85 -15.52
N LYS A 34 -7.98 -14.44 -14.45
CA LYS A 34 -7.50 -15.69 -13.87
C LYS A 34 -7.38 -16.82 -14.88
N ARG A 35 -8.27 -16.84 -15.88
CA ARG A 35 -8.29 -17.87 -16.93
C ARG A 35 -7.13 -17.75 -17.90
N ASP A 36 -6.65 -16.52 -18.12
CA ASP A 36 -5.65 -16.22 -19.15
C ASP A 36 -4.21 -16.32 -18.62
N ARG A 37 -4.03 -16.22 -17.31
CA ARG A 37 -2.71 -16.27 -16.65
C ARG A 37 -2.76 -17.02 -15.32
N PRO A 38 -3.11 -18.30 -15.33
CA PRO A 38 -3.28 -19.08 -14.10
C PRO A 38 -1.98 -19.20 -13.28
N GLU A 39 -0.83 -19.24 -13.94
CA GLU A 39 0.49 -19.38 -13.32
C GLU A 39 0.93 -18.16 -12.49
N THR A 40 0.31 -16.99 -12.72
CA THR A 40 0.62 -15.76 -12.00
C THR A 40 -0.41 -15.46 -10.92
N TRP A 41 -1.42 -16.30 -10.78
CA TRP A 41 -2.54 -16.08 -9.90
C TRP A 41 -2.28 -16.62 -8.50
N LYS A 42 -2.98 -16.01 -7.51
CA LYS A 42 -2.99 -16.54 -6.16
C LYS A 42 -3.63 -17.95 -6.15
N ASP A 43 -2.87 -18.95 -5.77
CA ASP A 43 -3.25 -20.36 -5.72
C ASP A 43 -3.11 -20.96 -4.32
N TYR A 44 -3.28 -20.13 -3.29
CA TYR A 44 -3.20 -20.50 -1.88
C TYR A 44 -4.34 -19.83 -1.09
N ASP A 45 -4.73 -20.49 -0.01
CA ASP A 45 -5.76 -19.99 0.90
C ASP A 45 -5.23 -18.86 1.77
N ILE A 46 -6.13 -17.94 2.17
CA ILE A 46 -5.83 -16.87 3.11
C ILE A 46 -6.06 -17.39 4.53
N ASP A 47 -5.07 -17.24 5.40
CA ASP A 47 -5.16 -17.71 6.78
C ASP A 47 -6.01 -16.77 7.63
N VAL A 48 -5.88 -15.46 7.43
CA VAL A 48 -6.57 -14.44 8.24
C VAL A 48 -7.14 -13.34 7.35
N TYR A 49 -8.43 -13.09 7.48
CA TYR A 49 -9.05 -11.90 6.90
C TYR A 49 -8.93 -10.72 7.84
N VAL A 50 -8.54 -9.58 7.28
CA VAL A 50 -8.39 -8.32 8.02
C VAL A 50 -9.13 -7.18 7.32
N GLY A 51 -9.54 -6.18 8.09
CA GLY A 51 -10.26 -5.01 7.63
C GLY A 51 -9.84 -3.74 8.35
N ASP A 52 -10.66 -2.70 8.22
CA ASP A 52 -10.38 -1.39 8.79
C ASP A 52 -10.28 -1.43 10.32
N GLY A 53 -9.20 -0.89 10.86
CA GLY A 53 -8.93 -0.84 12.30
C GLY A 53 -8.30 -2.10 12.90
N ASP A 54 -8.13 -3.17 12.12
CA ASP A 54 -7.43 -4.36 12.58
C ASP A 54 -5.94 -4.11 12.79
N VAL A 55 -5.32 -4.96 13.59
CA VAL A 55 -3.89 -4.92 13.90
C VAL A 55 -3.27 -6.28 13.62
N ILE A 56 -2.33 -6.32 12.67
CA ILE A 56 -1.48 -7.49 12.48
C ILE A 56 -0.28 -7.34 13.43
N ALA A 57 -0.05 -8.34 14.28
CA ALA A 57 1.02 -8.31 15.26
C ALA A 57 2.01 -9.45 15.04
N LEU A 58 3.31 -9.12 15.09
CA LEU A 58 4.39 -10.10 15.05
C LEU A 58 5.46 -9.73 16.10
N GLY A 59 5.47 -10.46 17.22
CA GLY A 59 6.30 -10.10 18.36
C GLY A 59 5.94 -8.72 18.92
N ASP A 60 6.91 -7.81 18.93
CA ASP A 60 6.74 -6.41 19.36
C ASP A 60 6.26 -5.48 18.22
N LYS A 61 6.17 -5.97 17.01
CA LYS A 61 5.76 -5.19 15.83
C LYS A 61 4.25 -5.20 15.68
N ARG A 62 3.70 -4.04 15.31
CA ARG A 62 2.28 -3.85 15.02
C ARG A 62 2.11 -3.13 13.70
N LEU A 63 1.23 -3.65 12.87
CA LEU A 63 0.83 -3.10 11.59
C LEU A 63 -0.65 -2.73 11.71
N LEU A 64 -0.96 -1.44 11.74
CA LEU A 64 -2.34 -0.95 11.72
C LEU A 64 -2.88 -1.08 10.30
N VAL A 65 -4.03 -1.69 10.15
CA VAL A 65 -4.68 -1.95 8.86
C VAL A 65 -5.78 -0.92 8.61
N TYR A 66 -5.83 -0.38 7.40
CA TYR A 66 -6.88 0.52 6.94
C TYR A 66 -7.45 0.02 5.61
N GLU A 67 -8.77 -0.11 5.53
CA GLU A 67 -9.42 -0.38 4.25
C GLU A 67 -9.36 0.87 3.37
N THR A 68 -8.76 0.70 2.20
CA THR A 68 -8.58 1.77 1.20
C THR A 68 -9.01 1.31 -0.18
N PRO A 69 -10.32 0.98 -0.34
CA PRO A 69 -10.85 0.50 -1.62
C PRO A 69 -10.77 1.57 -2.70
N GLY A 70 -10.72 1.11 -3.94
CA GLY A 70 -10.66 1.96 -5.14
C GLY A 70 -9.78 1.34 -6.22
N HIS A 71 -8.50 1.11 -5.95
CA HIS A 71 -7.62 0.34 -6.85
C HIS A 71 -8.12 -1.10 -7.01
N THR A 72 -8.44 -1.73 -5.90
CA THR A 72 -9.22 -2.97 -5.82
C THR A 72 -10.39 -2.76 -4.85
N PRO A 73 -11.43 -3.62 -4.86
CA PRO A 73 -12.57 -3.49 -3.96
C PRO A 73 -12.24 -3.61 -2.47
N GLY A 74 -11.16 -4.32 -2.14
CA GLY A 74 -10.72 -4.59 -0.78
C GLY A 74 -9.30 -4.13 -0.49
N GLY A 75 -8.78 -3.13 -1.22
CA GLY A 75 -7.44 -2.60 -1.04
C GLY A 75 -7.14 -2.23 0.41
N LEU A 76 -5.95 -2.58 0.90
CA LEU A 76 -5.50 -2.31 2.26
C LEU A 76 -4.26 -1.40 2.24
N SER A 77 -4.23 -0.46 3.18
CA SER A 77 -3.08 0.38 3.48
C SER A 77 -2.65 0.20 4.92
N TYR A 78 -1.41 0.53 5.23
CA TYR A 78 -0.82 0.19 6.53
C TYR A 78 -0.08 1.37 7.15
N ILE A 79 -0.14 1.47 8.49
CA ILE A 79 0.71 2.35 9.29
C ILE A 79 1.43 1.52 10.35
N PHE A 80 2.73 1.71 10.50
CA PHE A 80 3.56 0.94 11.41
C PHE A 80 4.84 1.67 11.82
N ASN A 81 5.45 1.24 12.91
CA ASN A 81 6.70 1.80 13.40
C ASN A 81 7.89 1.27 12.64
N VAL A 82 8.80 2.18 12.31
CA VAL A 82 10.17 1.91 11.84
C VAL A 82 11.17 2.61 12.75
N THR A 83 12.41 2.14 12.75
CA THR A 83 13.44 2.71 13.63
C THR A 83 14.65 3.15 12.81
N GLU A 84 15.13 4.37 13.05
CA GLU A 84 16.39 4.86 12.54
C GLU A 84 17.28 5.33 13.69
N ASN A 85 18.48 4.78 13.80
CA ASN A 85 19.48 5.13 14.83
C ASN A 85 18.90 5.12 16.27
N GLY A 86 17.95 4.22 16.57
CA GLY A 86 17.28 4.09 17.85
C GLY A 86 16.08 5.03 18.05
N VAL A 87 15.77 5.89 17.08
CA VAL A 87 14.58 6.75 17.11
C VAL A 87 13.44 6.07 16.35
N SER A 88 12.26 6.04 16.95
CA SER A 88 11.05 5.46 16.33
C SER A 88 10.35 6.50 15.48
N HIS A 89 9.92 6.11 14.29
CA HIS A 89 9.15 6.92 13.34
C HIS A 89 7.93 6.13 12.87
N GLN A 90 6.87 6.83 12.53
CA GLN A 90 5.70 6.21 11.90
C GLN A 90 5.87 6.19 10.38
N ALA A 91 5.77 5.01 9.80
CA ALA A 91 5.77 4.78 8.36
C ALA A 91 4.37 4.43 7.88
N ALA A 92 4.04 4.85 6.67
CA ALA A 92 2.83 4.44 6.00
C ALA A 92 3.15 3.83 4.62
N LEU A 93 2.39 2.79 4.28
CA LEU A 93 2.33 2.17 2.97
C LEU A 93 0.92 2.34 2.42
N TRP A 94 0.78 3.13 1.35
CA TRP A 94 -0.46 3.24 0.60
C TRP A 94 -0.63 2.03 -0.31
N GLY A 95 -1.72 1.26 -0.15
CA GLY A 95 -1.96 0.02 -0.87
C GLY A 95 -2.41 0.20 -2.32
N GLY A 96 -3.06 1.33 -2.63
CA GLY A 96 -3.55 1.64 -3.97
C GLY A 96 -2.51 2.35 -4.83
N SER A 97 -1.85 1.66 -5.74
CA SER A 97 -0.76 2.23 -6.55
C SER A 97 -1.21 3.18 -7.66
N ALA A 98 -2.46 3.08 -8.13
CA ALA A 98 -3.00 3.91 -9.20
C ALA A 98 -4.53 4.02 -9.07
N PRO A 99 -5.12 5.15 -9.47
CA PRO A 99 -6.57 5.27 -9.60
C PRO A 99 -7.10 4.24 -10.62
N PRO A 100 -8.27 3.65 -10.39
CA PRO A 100 -8.89 2.76 -11.37
C PRO A 100 -9.40 3.53 -12.59
N MET A 101 -9.60 2.81 -13.70
CA MET A 101 -10.07 3.40 -14.96
C MET A 101 -11.62 3.57 -15.00
N SER A 102 -12.27 3.78 -13.87
CA SER A 102 -13.71 4.01 -13.79
C SER A 102 -13.99 5.20 -12.87
N ARG A 103 -14.99 6.01 -13.25
CA ARG A 103 -15.41 7.18 -12.45
C ARG A 103 -15.78 6.79 -11.02
N HIS A 104 -16.59 5.76 -10.86
CA HIS A 104 -17.00 5.28 -9.54
C HIS A 104 -15.79 4.84 -8.68
N GLY A 105 -14.90 4.05 -9.26
CA GLY A 105 -13.70 3.59 -8.57
C GLY A 105 -12.75 4.73 -8.20
N THR A 106 -12.58 5.71 -9.09
CA THR A 106 -11.73 6.89 -8.82
C THR A 106 -12.28 7.75 -7.68
N ILE A 107 -13.60 7.94 -7.62
CA ILE A 107 -14.25 8.64 -6.51
C ILE A 107 -14.07 7.86 -5.20
N GLN A 108 -14.20 6.55 -5.24
CA GLN A 108 -13.97 5.70 -4.06
C GLN A 108 -12.52 5.76 -3.60
N TYR A 109 -11.57 5.70 -4.54
CA TYR A 109 -10.14 5.85 -4.26
C TYR A 109 -9.83 7.19 -3.59
N LEU A 110 -10.40 8.30 -4.07
CA LEU A 110 -10.25 9.62 -3.45
C LEU A 110 -10.74 9.63 -2.00
N ARG A 111 -11.90 9.07 -1.71
CA ARG A 111 -12.45 8.97 -0.35
C ARG A 111 -11.53 8.15 0.56
N SER A 112 -11.01 7.04 0.05
CA SER A 112 -10.05 6.20 0.76
C SER A 112 -8.76 6.93 1.04
N LEU A 113 -8.26 7.69 0.08
CA LEU A 113 -7.04 8.49 0.23
C LEU A 113 -7.23 9.59 1.30
N GLU A 114 -8.34 10.30 1.28
CA GLU A 114 -8.67 11.33 2.27
C GLU A 114 -8.76 10.73 3.69
N HIS A 115 -9.49 9.62 3.82
CA HIS A 115 -9.55 8.89 5.10
C HIS A 115 -8.16 8.45 5.59
N PHE A 116 -7.36 7.86 4.73
CA PHE A 116 -6.01 7.41 5.10
C PHE A 116 -5.08 8.57 5.48
N MET A 117 -5.17 9.70 4.79
CA MET A 117 -4.43 10.91 5.12
C MET A 117 -4.78 11.44 6.53
N GLU A 118 -6.05 11.41 6.92
CA GLU A 118 -6.48 11.79 8.28
C GLU A 118 -5.88 10.84 9.33
N GLN A 119 -5.88 9.53 9.08
CA GLN A 119 -5.27 8.57 9.98
C GLN A 119 -3.77 8.75 10.08
N ALA A 120 -3.10 8.98 8.95
CA ALA A 120 -1.67 9.24 8.91
C ALA A 120 -1.28 10.51 9.68
N GLU A 121 -2.10 11.56 9.61
CA GLU A 121 -1.90 12.77 10.40
C GLU A 121 -2.05 12.51 11.91
N ARG A 122 -3.09 11.79 12.33
CA ARG A 122 -3.31 11.39 13.73
C ARG A 122 -2.18 10.53 14.29
N GLN A 123 -1.58 9.69 13.46
CA GLN A 123 -0.47 8.81 13.81
C GLN A 123 0.91 9.48 13.63
N ASN A 124 0.97 10.76 13.23
CA ASN A 124 2.21 11.49 12.97
C ASN A 124 3.14 10.79 11.97
N VAL A 125 2.59 10.32 10.85
CA VAL A 125 3.37 9.64 9.81
C VAL A 125 4.41 10.56 9.21
N GLU A 126 5.66 10.10 9.16
CA GLU A 126 6.83 10.84 8.68
C GLU A 126 7.57 10.11 7.54
N VAL A 127 7.27 8.83 7.34
CA VAL A 127 7.94 7.97 6.36
C VAL A 127 6.91 7.47 5.36
N ALA A 128 7.14 7.74 4.06
CA ALA A 128 6.33 7.19 2.98
C ALA A 128 7.05 6.01 2.32
N LEU A 129 6.34 4.88 2.24
CA LEU A 129 6.76 3.70 1.52
C LEU A 129 5.81 3.44 0.35
N SER A 130 6.34 2.89 -0.72
CA SER A 130 5.58 2.49 -1.91
C SER A 130 5.77 1.01 -2.20
N ASN A 131 4.71 0.38 -2.66
CA ASN A 131 4.72 -0.99 -3.18
C ASN A 131 5.14 -1.06 -4.67
N HIS A 132 5.30 0.10 -5.33
CA HIS A 132 5.81 0.21 -6.70
C HIS A 132 7.00 1.17 -6.77
N THR A 133 8.16 0.65 -7.13
CA THR A 133 9.40 1.43 -7.23
C THR A 133 9.36 2.52 -8.30
N ALA A 134 8.49 2.40 -9.30
CA ALA A 134 8.30 3.41 -10.34
C ALA A 134 7.56 4.67 -9.84
N LEU A 135 6.76 4.57 -8.76
CA LEU A 135 5.96 5.68 -8.26
C LEU A 135 6.72 6.59 -7.30
N ASP A 136 7.80 6.10 -6.69
CA ASP A 136 8.56 6.83 -5.68
C ASP A 136 10.06 6.88 -5.94
N ASN A 137 10.50 6.52 -7.15
CA ASN A 137 11.92 6.39 -7.50
C ASN A 137 12.64 5.37 -6.60
N GLY A 138 11.96 4.30 -6.22
CA GLY A 138 12.36 3.37 -5.18
C GLY A 138 13.73 2.74 -5.39
N LEU A 139 14.11 2.42 -6.64
CA LEU A 139 15.42 1.82 -6.94
C LEU A 139 16.58 2.79 -6.63
N GLU A 140 16.46 4.04 -7.03
CA GLU A 140 17.44 5.09 -6.74
C GLU A 140 17.48 5.41 -5.25
N ARG A 141 16.33 5.45 -4.59
CA ARG A 141 16.21 5.65 -3.14
C ARG A 141 16.92 4.52 -2.37
N ILE A 142 16.70 3.27 -2.76
CA ILE A 142 17.39 2.11 -2.17
C ILE A 142 18.91 2.19 -2.43
N ALA A 143 19.32 2.53 -3.67
CA ALA A 143 20.71 2.67 -4.01
C ALA A 143 21.41 3.78 -3.20
N TYR A 144 20.73 4.91 -2.99
CA TYR A 144 21.21 5.99 -2.11
C TYR A 144 21.31 5.51 -0.65
N ALA A 145 20.23 4.90 -0.13
CA ALA A 145 20.17 4.44 1.25
C ALA A 145 21.30 3.44 1.60
N ARG A 146 21.65 2.56 0.67
CA ARG A 146 22.78 1.60 0.84
C ARG A 146 24.16 2.26 0.95
N LYS A 147 24.32 3.44 0.33
CA LYS A 147 25.58 4.19 0.30
C LYS A 147 25.60 5.34 1.32
N ARG A 148 24.47 5.62 1.96
CA ARG A 148 24.32 6.72 2.89
C ARG A 148 25.20 6.54 4.12
N MET A 149 25.97 7.54 4.46
CA MET A 149 26.68 7.60 5.74
C MET A 149 25.73 8.09 6.84
N ARG A 150 26.03 7.78 8.11
CA ARG A 150 25.15 8.07 9.25
C ARG A 150 24.75 9.54 9.41
N TYR A 151 25.62 10.46 8.98
CA TYR A 151 25.35 11.92 9.06
C TYR A 151 24.55 12.45 7.86
N MET A 152 24.34 11.64 6.82
CA MET A 152 23.55 12.05 5.66
C MET A 152 22.05 11.87 5.97
N PRO A 153 21.16 12.74 5.45
CA PRO A 153 19.72 12.62 5.69
C PRO A 153 19.16 11.29 5.18
N ASN A 154 18.19 10.76 5.90
CA ASN A 154 17.41 9.62 5.43
C ASN A 154 16.29 10.14 4.50
N ILE A 155 16.39 9.78 3.22
CA ILE A 155 15.44 10.24 2.19
C ILE A 155 14.04 9.59 2.32
N TYR A 156 13.88 8.57 3.14
CA TYR A 156 12.56 8.01 3.46
C TYR A 156 11.86 8.78 4.59
N LEU A 157 12.63 9.48 5.44
CA LEU A 157 12.10 10.32 6.50
C LEU A 157 11.81 11.72 5.94
N ILE A 158 10.62 11.86 5.36
CA ILE A 158 10.18 13.08 4.65
C ILE A 158 9.38 14.04 5.55
N GLY A 159 9.07 13.61 6.78
CA GLY A 159 8.24 14.35 7.71
C GLY A 159 6.76 14.40 7.31
N GLN A 160 5.92 14.87 8.22
CA GLN A 160 4.46 14.94 7.98
C GLN A 160 4.08 15.79 6.78
N LYS A 161 4.77 16.92 6.56
CA LYS A 161 4.53 17.77 5.38
C LYS A 161 4.88 17.05 4.07
N GLY A 162 5.99 16.32 4.06
CA GLY A 162 6.40 15.52 2.91
C GLY A 162 5.45 14.38 2.63
N PHE A 163 4.96 13.68 3.68
CA PHE A 163 3.95 12.65 3.52
C PHE A 163 2.64 13.20 2.94
N ARG A 164 2.17 14.35 3.43
CA ARG A 164 1.01 15.04 2.87
C ARG A 164 1.21 15.38 1.39
N ALA A 165 2.38 15.90 1.02
CA ALA A 165 2.70 16.21 -0.39
C ALA A 165 2.74 14.94 -1.25
N TYR A 166 3.28 13.82 -0.73
CA TYR A 166 3.24 12.52 -1.39
C TYR A 166 1.80 12.07 -1.68
N CYS A 167 0.89 12.16 -0.72
CA CYS A 167 -0.53 11.84 -0.94
C CYS A 167 -1.21 12.77 -1.94
N GLN A 168 -0.83 14.06 -1.98
CA GLN A 168 -1.38 15.02 -2.95
C GLN A 168 -1.08 14.63 -4.41
N LEU A 169 0.01 13.92 -4.69
CA LEU A 169 0.29 13.41 -6.04
C LEU A 169 -0.81 12.45 -6.52
N PHE A 170 -1.23 11.51 -5.67
CA PHE A 170 -2.32 10.59 -5.98
C PHE A 170 -3.66 11.32 -6.14
N ARG A 171 -3.90 12.33 -5.31
CA ARG A 171 -5.10 13.15 -5.37
C ARG A 171 -5.18 13.91 -6.70
N THR A 172 -4.09 14.54 -7.12
CA THR A 172 -4.00 15.23 -8.42
C THR A 172 -4.24 14.24 -9.56
N TRP A 173 -3.60 13.09 -9.52
CA TRP A 173 -3.81 12.04 -10.52
C TRP A 173 -5.27 11.58 -10.62
N CYS A 174 -5.98 11.49 -9.49
CA CYS A 174 -7.41 11.17 -9.50
C CYS A 174 -8.25 12.24 -10.18
N TYR A 175 -7.97 13.52 -9.94
CA TYR A 175 -8.69 14.62 -10.60
C TYR A 175 -8.45 14.61 -12.10
N ASP A 176 -7.20 14.48 -12.55
CA ASP A 176 -6.85 14.37 -13.97
C ASP A 176 -7.56 13.17 -14.62
N SER A 177 -7.64 12.04 -13.89
CA SER A 177 -8.34 10.83 -14.37
C SER A 177 -9.85 11.06 -14.50
N LEU A 178 -10.47 11.80 -13.57
CA LEU A 178 -11.90 12.12 -13.63
C LEU A 178 -12.23 13.05 -14.81
N GLU A 179 -11.41 14.07 -15.07
CA GLU A 179 -11.57 14.95 -16.23
C GLU A 179 -11.52 14.17 -17.53
N GLN A 180 -10.53 13.27 -17.70
CA GLN A 180 -10.42 12.43 -18.90
C GLN A 180 -11.60 11.44 -19.08
N LEU A 181 -12.27 11.05 -17.99
CA LEU A 181 -13.43 10.16 -18.05
C LEU A 181 -14.73 10.92 -18.36
N ASP A 182 -14.80 12.21 -18.06
CA ASP A 182 -15.94 13.06 -18.38
C ASP A 182 -15.95 13.54 -19.84
N ASP A 183 -14.77 13.56 -20.47
CA ASP A 183 -14.58 13.96 -21.88
C ASP A 183 -14.90 12.82 -22.89
N ARG A 184 -15.30 11.63 -22.42
CA ARG A 184 -15.64 10.46 -23.24
C ARG A 184 -17.12 10.14 -23.19
#